data_4e5d49d51e8a6fbec47dee17990d37bb
#
_entry.id   4e5d49d51e8a6fbec47dee17990d37bb
#
_cell.length_a   1.000
_cell.length_b   1.000
_cell.length_c   1.000
_cell.angle_alpha   90.00
_cell.angle_beta   90.00
_cell.angle_gamma   90.00
#
_symmetry.space_group_name_H-M   'P 1'
#
loop_
_entity.id
_entity.type
_entity.pdbx_description
1 polymer ?
#
loop_
_entity_poly.entity_id
_entity_poly.type
_entity_poly.pdbx_seq_one_letter_code
_entity_poly.pdbx_strand_id
1 'polypeptide(L)'
;MKIVKWIVGIVVFLLISIYVLVFTPFGNGLVAPTIQEKISEQTKLDSTLDVYRLSLSDFEIFITLNTNNTISIKGDYSIFSQSMNVVYKVNLEELKTLKDLLQAELDIPLHLNGTVIGDAKLLVVDGESDIASSKTTFRAELVNFAPSKVSADIKGLVIEEVLAVLKQPHYTDGLFDLNVNITNADVQNLDGVINSKIYKGKLDSKYLTGTYGFESMMPRTTYDAVTSSKLSKDTVETKVDFNSNLVNLDVKSAKFNITTQALETDYKVKVHNLDRLFFVSQRHLKGNIIANGEVKKGEDLDFSMYSNIADGKLVAKLHNDDFTAKLKGMQTLKVLDMLLYPKIFKSLINADVVYNLAEAKGTFDGKLSQGKFTKNQVLDLAKQYASVNMYKETFSGDVNAKINKEKIIASLDLKSNRSSIVTKNTLLNTKSNTINSEIAINANGNPIGVKLSGDVNKPKVEIDAEELIKKEATKAITKEVGKFFKGLF
;
A
#
# COMPACT_ATOMS: atom_id res chain seq x y z
N MET A 1 -10.96 13.54 -12.36
CA MET A 1 -11.12 13.77 -13.82
C MET A 1 -12.59 13.87 -14.26
N LYS A 2 -13.52 13.01 -13.84
CA LYS A 2 -14.95 13.12 -14.23
C LYS A 2 -15.62 14.37 -13.66
N ILE A 3 -15.33 14.81 -12.42
CA ILE A 3 -15.96 15.99 -11.76
C ILE A 3 -15.53 17.28 -12.42
N VAL A 4 -14.24 17.46 -12.72
CA VAL A 4 -13.77 18.66 -13.46
C VAL A 4 -14.43 18.72 -14.84
N LYS A 5 -14.57 17.61 -15.53
CA LYS A 5 -15.34 17.54 -16.79
C LYS A 5 -16.82 17.89 -16.58
N TRP A 6 -17.41 17.52 -15.44
CA TRP A 6 -18.81 17.82 -15.12
C TRP A 6 -19.01 19.28 -14.71
N ILE A 7 -18.12 19.85 -13.87
CA ILE A 7 -18.19 21.28 -13.50
C ILE A 7 -17.96 22.15 -14.76
N VAL A 8 -16.95 21.84 -15.56
CA VAL A 8 -16.73 22.47 -16.86
C VAL A 8 -17.92 22.21 -17.80
N GLY A 9 -18.47 21.01 -17.82
CA GLY A 9 -19.68 20.66 -18.59
C GLY A 9 -20.92 21.47 -18.18
N ILE A 10 -21.13 21.70 -16.89
CA ILE A 10 -22.26 22.52 -16.40
C ILE A 10 -22.07 23.98 -16.77
N VAL A 11 -20.87 24.53 -16.61
CA VAL A 11 -20.55 25.92 -16.99
C VAL A 11 -20.65 26.07 -18.52
N VAL A 12 -20.11 25.12 -19.30
CA VAL A 12 -20.21 25.11 -20.77
C VAL A 12 -21.65 24.90 -21.23
N PHE A 13 -22.43 24.04 -20.61
CA PHE A 13 -23.85 23.85 -20.89
C PHE A 13 -24.67 25.10 -20.60
N LEU A 14 -24.41 25.78 -19.47
CA LEU A 14 -25.01 27.08 -19.16
C LEU A 14 -24.60 28.16 -20.19
N LEU A 15 -23.33 28.19 -20.58
CA LEU A 15 -22.84 29.12 -21.59
C LEU A 15 -23.42 28.84 -22.99
N ILE A 16 -23.54 27.58 -23.42
CA ILE A 16 -24.17 27.18 -24.67
C ILE A 16 -25.67 27.48 -24.64
N SER A 17 -26.35 27.22 -23.50
CA SER A 17 -27.75 27.58 -23.33
C SER A 17 -27.95 29.08 -23.38
N ILE A 18 -27.09 29.88 -22.74
CA ILE A 18 -27.07 31.34 -22.82
C ILE A 18 -26.81 31.82 -24.26
N TYR A 19 -25.84 31.22 -24.95
CA TYR A 19 -25.55 31.53 -26.35
C TYR A 19 -26.75 31.34 -27.27
N VAL A 20 -27.47 30.21 -27.13
CA VAL A 20 -28.72 29.93 -27.89
C VAL A 20 -29.83 30.93 -27.52
N LEU A 21 -29.92 31.35 -26.23
CA LEU A 21 -30.93 32.27 -25.74
C LEU A 21 -30.65 33.73 -26.12
N VAL A 22 -29.37 34.12 -26.20
CA VAL A 22 -28.93 35.49 -26.52
C VAL A 22 -29.19 35.83 -28.00
N PHE A 23 -29.20 34.85 -28.91
CA PHE A 23 -29.33 35.06 -30.35
C PHE A 23 -30.73 34.88 -30.93
N THR A 24 -31.77 34.70 -30.10
CA THR A 24 -33.16 34.65 -30.60
C THR A 24 -33.88 35.98 -30.41
N PRO A 25 -34.56 36.55 -31.46
CA PRO A 25 -35.10 37.92 -31.46
C PRO A 25 -36.43 38.13 -30.77
N PHE A 26 -36.82 37.28 -29.79
CA PHE A 26 -38.11 37.40 -29.11
C PHE A 26 -38.00 38.17 -27.80
N GLY A 27 -38.87 39.13 -27.60
CA GLY A 27 -38.93 40.02 -26.41
C GLY A 27 -38.92 39.26 -25.08
N ASN A 28 -38.16 39.81 -24.15
CA ASN A 28 -37.83 39.21 -22.85
C ASN A 28 -39.05 38.65 -22.07
N GLY A 29 -40.23 39.26 -22.22
CA GLY A 29 -41.43 38.85 -21.49
C GLY A 29 -42.14 37.60 -22.04
N LEU A 30 -41.93 37.21 -23.31
CA LEU A 30 -42.54 36.04 -23.92
C LEU A 30 -41.68 34.77 -23.75
N VAL A 31 -40.38 34.94 -23.61
CA VAL A 31 -39.42 33.85 -23.59
C VAL A 31 -39.12 33.38 -22.16
N ALA A 32 -39.17 34.27 -21.18
CA ALA A 32 -38.86 33.94 -19.79
C ALA A 32 -39.70 32.77 -19.21
N PRO A 33 -41.03 32.66 -19.40
CA PRO A 33 -41.80 31.55 -18.92
C PRO A 33 -41.40 30.23 -19.58
N THR A 34 -41.13 30.23 -20.88
CA THR A 34 -40.73 29.05 -21.63
C THR A 34 -39.33 28.58 -21.24
N ILE A 35 -38.43 29.52 -20.90
CA ILE A 35 -37.11 29.18 -20.36
C ILE A 35 -37.21 28.57 -18.99
N GLN A 36 -38.02 29.16 -18.10
CA GLN A 36 -38.26 28.65 -16.78
C GLN A 36 -38.84 27.23 -16.83
N GLU A 37 -39.83 26.99 -17.67
CA GLU A 37 -40.44 25.67 -17.88
C GLU A 37 -39.39 24.67 -18.36
N LYS A 38 -38.56 25.01 -19.34
CA LYS A 38 -37.49 24.14 -19.83
C LYS A 38 -36.40 23.86 -18.79
N ILE A 39 -36.04 24.86 -17.97
CA ILE A 39 -35.12 24.65 -16.85
C ILE A 39 -35.73 23.66 -15.86
N SER A 40 -36.99 23.84 -15.49
CA SER A 40 -37.71 22.93 -14.59
C SER A 40 -37.82 21.51 -15.16
N GLU A 41 -38.14 21.38 -16.45
CA GLU A 41 -38.23 20.09 -17.13
C GLU A 41 -36.87 19.35 -17.19
N GLN A 42 -35.79 20.07 -17.55
CA GLN A 42 -34.47 19.46 -17.69
C GLN A 42 -33.80 19.18 -16.35
N THR A 43 -33.98 20.05 -15.38
CA THR A 43 -33.41 19.88 -14.06
C THR A 43 -34.26 18.98 -13.17
N LYS A 44 -35.57 18.84 -13.47
CA LYS A 44 -36.60 18.22 -12.63
C LYS A 44 -36.73 18.90 -11.26
N LEU A 45 -36.40 20.17 -11.20
CA LEU A 45 -36.43 21.00 -10.00
C LEU A 45 -37.49 22.09 -10.17
N ASP A 46 -38.06 22.51 -9.03
CA ASP A 46 -38.85 23.73 -9.01
C ASP A 46 -37.88 24.92 -9.25
N SER A 47 -38.04 25.60 -10.37
CA SER A 47 -37.15 26.69 -10.75
C SER A 47 -37.94 27.97 -10.98
N THR A 48 -37.42 29.07 -10.40
CA THR A 48 -37.93 30.42 -10.62
C THR A 48 -36.86 31.23 -11.34
N LEU A 49 -37.29 31.90 -12.40
CA LEU A 49 -36.42 32.84 -13.12
C LEU A 49 -36.72 34.25 -12.57
N ASP A 50 -36.01 34.61 -11.48
CA ASP A 50 -36.31 35.83 -10.71
C ASP A 50 -35.92 37.10 -11.47
N VAL A 51 -34.83 37.04 -12.26
CA VAL A 51 -34.39 38.10 -13.15
C VAL A 51 -34.04 37.50 -14.49
N TYR A 52 -34.59 38.06 -15.54
CA TYR A 52 -34.23 37.78 -16.90
C TYR A 52 -34.21 39.10 -17.70
N ARG A 53 -33.02 39.63 -17.92
CA ARG A 53 -32.81 40.84 -18.67
C ARG A 53 -31.78 40.57 -19.77
N LEU A 54 -32.17 40.81 -20.98
CA LEU A 54 -31.34 40.69 -22.17
C LEU A 54 -31.42 41.95 -23.01
N SER A 55 -30.27 42.62 -23.25
CA SER A 55 -30.14 43.79 -24.14
C SER A 55 -29.27 43.42 -25.33
N LEU A 56 -28.96 44.40 -26.21
CA LEU A 56 -28.07 44.22 -27.35
C LEU A 56 -26.59 44.06 -26.93
N SER A 57 -26.24 44.44 -25.71
CA SER A 57 -24.85 44.50 -25.26
C SER A 57 -24.62 43.87 -23.86
N ASP A 58 -25.68 43.65 -23.08
CA ASP A 58 -25.56 43.17 -21.72
C ASP A 58 -26.73 42.21 -21.39
N PHE A 59 -26.52 41.38 -20.35
CA PHE A 59 -27.55 40.47 -19.83
C PHE A 59 -27.41 40.30 -18.33
N GLU A 60 -28.51 39.92 -17.69
CA GLU A 60 -28.58 39.56 -16.29
C GLU A 60 -29.62 38.46 -16.09
N ILE A 61 -29.20 37.35 -15.49
CA ILE A 61 -30.03 36.17 -15.23
C ILE A 61 -29.84 35.80 -13.79
N PHE A 62 -30.95 35.68 -13.06
CA PHE A 62 -30.95 35.16 -11.70
C PHE A 62 -31.99 34.04 -11.61
N ILE A 63 -31.54 32.85 -11.20
CA ILE A 63 -32.36 31.65 -11.11
C ILE A 63 -32.31 31.14 -9.68
N THR A 64 -33.48 30.86 -9.12
CA THR A 64 -33.62 30.11 -7.88
C THR A 64 -34.08 28.68 -8.20
N LEU A 65 -33.32 27.68 -7.72
CA LEU A 65 -33.62 26.26 -7.88
C LEU A 65 -34.04 25.70 -6.53
N ASN A 66 -35.26 25.18 -6.45
CA ASN A 66 -35.94 24.93 -5.20
C ASN A 66 -35.95 26.21 -4.34
N THR A 67 -35.74 26.12 -3.01
CA THR A 67 -35.89 27.33 -2.17
C THR A 67 -34.55 28.04 -1.90
N ASN A 68 -33.42 27.31 -1.88
CA ASN A 68 -32.17 27.84 -1.33
C ASN A 68 -30.96 27.78 -2.30
N ASN A 69 -31.15 27.26 -3.50
CA ASN A 69 -30.07 27.18 -4.48
C ASN A 69 -30.21 28.32 -5.50
N THR A 70 -29.21 29.16 -5.63
CA THR A 70 -29.27 30.34 -6.53
C THR A 70 -28.10 30.35 -7.52
N ILE A 71 -28.40 30.79 -8.74
CA ILE A 71 -27.43 31.01 -9.81
C ILE A 71 -27.64 32.44 -10.33
N SER A 72 -26.59 33.27 -10.29
CA SER A 72 -26.55 34.61 -10.84
C SER A 72 -25.51 34.68 -11.93
N ILE A 73 -25.90 35.17 -13.11
CA ILE A 73 -25.00 35.38 -14.24
C ILE A 73 -25.33 36.71 -14.83
N LYS A 74 -24.31 37.58 -14.91
CA LYS A 74 -24.47 38.92 -15.52
C LYS A 74 -23.21 39.30 -16.30
N GLY A 75 -23.38 40.04 -17.35
CA GLY A 75 -22.21 40.47 -18.13
C GLY A 75 -22.55 41.25 -19.37
N ASP A 76 -21.49 41.69 -20.03
CA ASP A 76 -21.51 42.34 -21.30
C ASP A 76 -21.09 41.40 -22.43
N TYR A 77 -21.65 41.56 -23.61
CA TYR A 77 -21.24 40.86 -24.81
C TYR A 77 -21.26 41.73 -26.05
N SER A 78 -20.47 41.35 -27.06
CA SER A 78 -20.45 42.00 -28.34
C SER A 78 -20.66 41.00 -29.47
N ILE A 79 -21.73 41.21 -30.25
CA ILE A 79 -22.04 40.38 -31.42
C ILE A 79 -20.97 40.53 -32.49
N PHE A 80 -20.45 41.77 -32.67
CA PHE A 80 -19.48 42.09 -33.74
C PHE A 80 -18.09 41.51 -33.46
N SER A 81 -17.60 41.60 -32.23
CA SER A 81 -16.30 41.01 -31.81
C SER A 81 -16.41 39.59 -31.30
N GLN A 82 -17.63 39.04 -31.15
CA GLN A 82 -17.90 37.73 -30.57
C GLN A 82 -17.28 37.58 -29.18
N SER A 83 -17.19 38.65 -28.43
CA SER A 83 -16.55 38.69 -27.11
C SER A 83 -17.58 38.77 -25.99
N MET A 84 -17.20 38.32 -24.83
CA MET A 84 -18.01 38.38 -23.60
C MET A 84 -17.15 38.71 -22.38
N ASN A 85 -17.79 39.35 -21.42
CA ASN A 85 -17.27 39.57 -20.07
C ASN A 85 -18.39 39.27 -19.09
N VAL A 86 -18.34 38.10 -18.46
CA VAL A 86 -19.40 37.55 -17.64
C VAL A 86 -18.90 37.36 -16.22
N VAL A 87 -19.71 37.78 -15.26
CA VAL A 87 -19.55 37.47 -13.85
C VAL A 87 -20.60 36.43 -13.48
N TYR A 88 -20.20 35.35 -12.83
CA TYR A 88 -21.09 34.32 -12.35
C TYR A 88 -20.97 34.11 -10.84
N LYS A 89 -22.09 33.80 -10.20
CA LYS A 89 -22.15 33.42 -8.80
C LYS A 89 -23.17 32.28 -8.65
N VAL A 90 -22.73 31.18 -8.07
CA VAL A 90 -23.52 29.98 -7.82
C VAL A 90 -23.47 29.70 -6.33
N ASN A 91 -24.62 29.68 -5.67
CA ASN A 91 -24.74 29.30 -4.26
C ASN A 91 -25.72 28.13 -4.19
N LEU A 92 -25.21 26.98 -3.85
CA LEU A 92 -25.98 25.76 -3.70
C LEU A 92 -25.89 25.32 -2.23
N GLU A 93 -26.91 25.73 -1.44
CA GLU A 93 -26.96 25.45 -0.01
C GLU A 93 -27.47 24.02 0.28
N GLU A 94 -28.31 23.51 -0.63
CA GLU A 94 -28.97 22.21 -0.47
C GLU A 94 -28.70 21.31 -1.70
N LEU A 95 -27.45 20.91 -1.90
CA LEU A 95 -27.05 20.02 -3.00
C LEU A 95 -27.82 18.69 -3.01
N LYS A 96 -28.31 18.24 -1.87
CA LYS A 96 -29.13 17.03 -1.74
C LYS A 96 -30.43 17.11 -2.57
N THR A 97 -30.98 18.31 -2.71
CA THR A 97 -32.18 18.53 -3.55
C THR A 97 -31.86 18.45 -5.03
N LEU A 98 -30.60 18.53 -5.43
CA LEU A 98 -30.09 18.46 -6.79
C LEU A 98 -29.59 17.04 -7.17
N LYS A 99 -29.89 16.03 -6.36
CA LYS A 99 -29.35 14.65 -6.54
C LYS A 99 -29.59 14.06 -7.93
N ASP A 100 -30.78 14.31 -8.49
CA ASP A 100 -31.14 13.76 -9.80
C ASP A 100 -30.35 14.42 -10.95
N LEU A 101 -30.07 15.73 -10.82
CA LEU A 101 -29.24 16.50 -11.75
C LEU A 101 -27.76 16.13 -11.61
N LEU A 102 -27.26 16.06 -10.39
CA LEU A 102 -25.85 15.77 -10.09
C LEU A 102 -25.53 14.26 -10.14
N GLN A 103 -26.58 13.41 -10.17
CA GLN A 103 -26.47 11.96 -10.00
C GLN A 103 -25.69 11.55 -8.74
N ALA A 104 -25.67 12.45 -7.75
CA ALA A 104 -24.97 12.30 -6.49
C ALA A 104 -25.81 12.91 -5.36
N GLU A 105 -25.89 12.22 -4.23
CA GLU A 105 -26.52 12.74 -3.03
C GLU A 105 -25.43 13.42 -2.18
N LEU A 106 -25.36 14.75 -2.26
CA LEU A 106 -24.35 15.56 -1.60
C LEU A 106 -25.02 16.35 -0.48
N ASP A 107 -24.50 16.24 0.72
CA ASP A 107 -25.00 16.98 1.89
C ASP A 107 -23.98 18.04 2.35
N ILE A 108 -23.41 18.74 1.36
CA ILE A 108 -22.46 19.84 1.56
C ILE A 108 -22.90 21.04 0.74
N PRO A 109 -22.73 22.27 1.23
CA PRO A 109 -22.92 23.47 0.41
C PRO A 109 -21.81 23.61 -0.63
N LEU A 110 -22.11 24.30 -1.73
CA LEU A 110 -21.14 24.66 -2.76
C LEU A 110 -21.36 26.11 -3.18
N HIS A 111 -20.37 26.95 -2.94
CA HIS A 111 -20.31 28.29 -3.45
C HIS A 111 -19.24 28.40 -4.52
N LEU A 112 -19.61 29.03 -5.64
CA LEU A 112 -18.72 29.23 -6.77
C LEU A 112 -18.95 30.64 -7.29
N ASN A 113 -17.91 31.44 -7.42
CA ASN A 113 -17.95 32.74 -8.02
C ASN A 113 -16.76 32.98 -8.94
N GLY A 114 -16.93 33.80 -9.95
CA GLY A 114 -15.85 34.10 -10.88
C GLY A 114 -16.26 34.87 -12.10
N THR A 115 -15.36 34.83 -13.08
CA THR A 115 -15.51 35.54 -14.35
C THR A 115 -15.23 34.67 -15.55
N VAL A 116 -15.88 34.98 -16.69
CA VAL A 116 -15.54 34.40 -18.00
C VAL A 116 -15.32 35.56 -18.94
N ILE A 117 -14.11 35.72 -19.43
CA ILE A 117 -13.71 36.87 -20.25
C ILE A 117 -13.01 36.37 -21.53
N GLY A 118 -13.39 36.92 -22.67
CA GLY A 118 -12.71 36.64 -23.94
C GLY A 118 -13.66 36.50 -25.12
N ASP A 119 -13.24 35.78 -26.14
CA ASP A 119 -13.98 35.54 -27.38
C ASP A 119 -13.97 34.04 -27.76
N ALA A 120 -14.55 33.72 -28.92
CA ALA A 120 -14.60 32.34 -29.40
C ALA A 120 -13.21 31.69 -29.61
N LYS A 121 -12.14 32.52 -29.81
CA LYS A 121 -10.78 32.03 -30.00
C LYS A 121 -10.08 31.76 -28.67
N LEU A 122 -10.31 32.64 -27.69
CA LEU A 122 -9.71 32.51 -26.35
C LEU A 122 -10.70 32.98 -25.28
N LEU A 123 -11.17 32.02 -24.45
CA LEU A 123 -11.92 32.31 -23.23
C LEU A 123 -11.04 32.03 -22.01
N VAL A 124 -11.09 32.94 -21.06
CA VAL A 124 -10.45 32.82 -19.76
C VAL A 124 -11.55 32.69 -18.70
N VAL A 125 -11.52 31.61 -17.94
CA VAL A 125 -12.42 31.35 -16.83
C VAL A 125 -11.61 31.45 -15.55
N ASP A 126 -11.92 32.38 -14.68
CA ASP A 126 -11.38 32.51 -13.34
C ASP A 126 -12.48 32.22 -12.30
N GLY A 127 -12.13 31.60 -11.20
CA GLY A 127 -13.12 31.36 -10.14
C GLY A 127 -12.55 30.99 -8.80
N GLU A 128 -13.44 31.10 -7.81
CA GLU A 128 -13.22 30.69 -6.42
C GLU A 128 -14.33 29.74 -5.99
N SER A 129 -14.04 28.84 -5.09
CA SER A 129 -14.99 27.86 -4.53
C SER A 129 -14.61 27.45 -3.13
N ASP A 130 -15.59 27.04 -2.36
CA ASP A 130 -15.43 26.42 -1.03
C ASP A 130 -15.77 24.92 -1.03
N ILE A 131 -15.72 24.27 -2.19
CA ILE A 131 -16.05 22.83 -2.32
C ILE A 131 -15.34 21.99 -1.27
N ALA A 132 -16.10 21.10 -0.62
CA ALA A 132 -15.60 20.24 0.46
C ALA A 132 -14.84 21.05 1.54
N SER A 133 -15.43 22.16 1.97
CA SER A 133 -14.91 23.07 3.01
C SER A 133 -13.53 23.68 2.70
N SER A 134 -13.11 23.65 1.44
CA SER A 134 -11.81 24.13 1.01
C SER A 134 -11.76 25.63 0.69
N LYS A 135 -10.55 26.17 0.52
CA LYS A 135 -10.31 27.41 -0.20
C LYS A 135 -9.74 27.06 -1.55
N THR A 136 -10.58 27.17 -2.59
CA THR A 136 -10.21 26.82 -3.96
C THR A 136 -10.20 28.06 -4.83
N THR A 137 -9.14 28.25 -5.58
CA THR A 137 -9.06 29.20 -6.71
C THR A 137 -8.68 28.45 -7.96
N PHE A 138 -9.23 28.83 -9.10
CA PHE A 138 -8.89 28.19 -10.37
C PHE A 138 -8.92 29.18 -11.54
N ARG A 139 -8.14 28.87 -12.55
CA ARG A 139 -8.11 29.57 -13.83
C ARG A 139 -7.97 28.56 -14.97
N ALA A 140 -8.78 28.72 -16.01
CA ALA A 140 -8.69 27.93 -17.24
C ALA A 140 -8.67 28.84 -18.46
N GLU A 141 -7.76 28.55 -19.38
CA GLU A 141 -7.75 29.15 -20.73
C GLU A 141 -8.31 28.11 -21.72
N LEU A 142 -9.34 28.51 -22.46
CA LEU A 142 -9.94 27.67 -23.51
C LEU A 142 -9.66 28.28 -24.86
N VAL A 143 -9.03 27.52 -25.73
CA VAL A 143 -8.77 27.92 -27.14
C VAL A 143 -9.77 27.19 -28.02
N ASN A 144 -10.59 27.89 -28.77
CA ASN A 144 -11.70 27.30 -29.52
C ASN A 144 -12.59 26.42 -28.66
N PHE A 145 -12.90 26.85 -27.43
CA PHE A 145 -13.69 26.12 -26.39
C PHE A 145 -13.05 24.85 -25.88
N ALA A 146 -11.82 24.49 -26.24
CA ALA A 146 -11.07 23.39 -25.71
C ALA A 146 -10.08 23.86 -24.63
N PRO A 147 -9.95 23.14 -23.49
CA PRO A 147 -8.97 23.50 -22.47
C PRO A 147 -7.55 23.52 -23.05
N SER A 148 -6.86 24.67 -22.87
CA SER A 148 -5.47 24.86 -23.30
C SER A 148 -4.52 24.90 -22.09
N LYS A 149 -4.87 25.72 -21.09
CA LYS A 149 -4.13 25.79 -19.82
C LYS A 149 -5.10 25.71 -18.65
N VAL A 150 -4.66 25.07 -17.58
CA VAL A 150 -5.46 24.95 -16.34
C VAL A 150 -4.56 25.13 -15.13
N SER A 151 -4.93 26.01 -14.22
CA SER A 151 -4.31 26.13 -12.92
C SER A 151 -5.37 26.07 -11.81
N ALA A 152 -5.01 25.47 -10.68
CA ALA A 152 -5.86 25.46 -9.50
C ALA A 152 -5.00 25.41 -8.22
N ASP A 153 -5.45 26.11 -7.19
CA ASP A 153 -4.89 26.05 -5.84
C ASP A 153 -6.05 25.71 -4.87
N ILE A 154 -5.99 24.53 -4.28
CA ILE A 154 -7.00 23.99 -3.37
C ILE A 154 -6.32 23.80 -2.01
N LYS A 155 -6.88 24.39 -0.95
CA LYS A 155 -6.33 24.32 0.41
C LYS A 155 -7.35 23.85 1.41
N GLY A 156 -6.93 22.89 2.24
CA GLY A 156 -7.71 22.40 3.37
C GLY A 156 -8.97 21.64 2.99
N LEU A 157 -9.01 21.04 1.80
CA LEU A 157 -10.14 20.23 1.34
C LEU A 157 -10.33 19.03 2.27
N VAL A 158 -11.56 18.84 2.75
CA VAL A 158 -11.93 17.74 3.66
C VAL A 158 -12.15 16.47 2.87
N ILE A 159 -11.29 15.45 3.10
CA ILE A 159 -11.25 14.22 2.27
C ILE A 159 -12.56 13.44 2.38
N GLU A 160 -13.12 13.31 3.58
CA GLU A 160 -14.38 12.59 3.82
C GLU A 160 -15.56 13.20 3.05
N GLU A 161 -15.61 14.52 2.91
CA GLU A 161 -16.63 15.19 2.10
C GLU A 161 -16.47 14.86 0.61
N VAL A 162 -15.22 14.83 0.11
CA VAL A 162 -14.93 14.43 -1.28
C VAL A 162 -15.31 12.97 -1.53
N LEU A 163 -14.99 12.08 -0.59
CA LEU A 163 -15.36 10.66 -0.71
C LEU A 163 -16.87 10.50 -0.78
N ALA A 164 -17.62 11.24 0.03
CA ALA A 164 -19.08 11.26 0.01
C ALA A 164 -19.59 11.73 -1.37
N VAL A 165 -19.04 12.84 -1.90
CA VAL A 165 -19.36 13.38 -3.23
C VAL A 165 -19.11 12.34 -4.33
N LEU A 166 -18.01 11.62 -4.24
CA LEU A 166 -17.63 10.59 -5.23
C LEU A 166 -18.36 9.27 -5.03
N LYS A 167 -19.26 9.17 -4.05
CA LYS A 167 -19.91 7.92 -3.63
C LYS A 167 -18.89 6.82 -3.31
N GLN A 168 -17.73 7.22 -2.82
CA GLN A 168 -16.72 6.28 -2.37
C GLN A 168 -16.94 5.96 -0.90
N PRO A 169 -16.64 4.74 -0.50
CA PRO A 169 -16.67 4.40 0.91
C PRO A 169 -15.73 5.28 1.73
N HIS A 170 -16.10 5.56 2.96
CA HIS A 170 -15.29 6.31 3.91
C HIS A 170 -14.13 5.45 4.43
N TYR A 171 -13.04 5.37 3.66
CA TYR A 171 -11.85 4.59 4.02
C TYR A 171 -10.73 5.42 4.64
N THR A 172 -10.82 6.75 4.61
CA THR A 172 -9.84 7.66 5.20
C THR A 172 -10.45 9.03 5.50
N ASP A 173 -9.97 9.66 6.57
CA ASP A 173 -10.16 11.07 6.90
C ASP A 173 -8.89 11.85 6.61
N GLY A 174 -9.00 13.17 6.57
CA GLY A 174 -7.86 14.07 6.52
C GLY A 174 -8.12 15.35 5.77
N LEU A 175 -7.10 16.19 5.68
CA LEU A 175 -7.11 17.44 4.93
C LEU A 175 -6.19 17.31 3.71
N PHE A 176 -6.62 17.85 2.59
CA PHE A 176 -5.92 17.74 1.31
C PHE A 176 -5.67 19.11 0.70
N ASP A 177 -4.42 19.38 0.36
CA ASP A 177 -4.03 20.52 -0.47
C ASP A 177 -3.63 20.03 -1.85
N LEU A 178 -4.01 20.76 -2.89
CA LEU A 178 -3.67 20.46 -4.28
C LEU A 178 -3.30 21.74 -5.02
N ASN A 179 -2.16 21.71 -5.69
CA ASN A 179 -1.75 22.75 -6.64
C ASN A 179 -1.59 22.13 -8.02
N VAL A 180 -2.31 22.64 -8.99
CA VAL A 180 -2.31 22.20 -10.39
C VAL A 180 -1.80 23.34 -11.27
N ASN A 181 -0.86 23.05 -12.13
CA ASN A 181 -0.40 23.96 -13.17
C ASN A 181 -0.17 23.16 -14.46
N ILE A 182 -1.19 23.12 -15.32
CA ILE A 182 -1.14 22.49 -16.64
C ILE A 182 -0.89 23.57 -17.66
N THR A 183 0.29 23.56 -18.29
CA THR A 183 0.73 24.53 -19.28
C THR A 183 0.27 24.17 -20.68
N ASN A 184 -0.05 22.90 -20.92
CA ASN A 184 -0.68 22.40 -22.13
C ASN A 184 -1.65 21.25 -21.77
N ALA A 185 -2.94 21.45 -22.02
CA ALA A 185 -3.99 20.48 -21.70
C ALA A 185 -4.37 19.57 -22.88
N ASP A 186 -3.71 19.73 -24.04
CA ASP A 186 -3.87 18.79 -25.16
C ASP A 186 -3.36 17.40 -24.76
N VAL A 187 -4.21 16.38 -24.89
CA VAL A 187 -3.91 15.01 -24.48
C VAL A 187 -2.65 14.44 -25.17
N GLN A 188 -2.40 14.84 -26.42
CA GLN A 188 -1.21 14.39 -27.18
C GLN A 188 0.07 15.13 -26.78
N ASN A 189 -0.07 16.33 -26.22
CA ASN A 189 1.03 17.21 -25.82
C ASN A 189 0.90 17.67 -24.37
N LEU A 190 0.26 16.87 -23.53
CA LEU A 190 0.02 17.18 -22.11
C LEU A 190 1.32 17.57 -21.40
N ASP A 191 1.34 18.75 -20.80
CA ASP A 191 2.47 19.24 -20.02
C ASP A 191 1.97 19.98 -18.78
N GLY A 192 2.62 19.74 -17.64
CA GLY A 192 2.24 20.38 -16.40
C GLY A 192 2.84 19.75 -15.16
N VAL A 193 2.50 20.35 -14.02
CA VAL A 193 2.91 19.89 -12.69
C VAL A 193 1.69 19.86 -11.77
N ILE A 194 1.58 18.80 -11.00
CA ILE A 194 0.56 18.63 -9.96
C ILE A 194 1.27 18.31 -8.65
N ASN A 195 1.08 19.15 -7.63
CA ASN A 195 1.59 18.93 -6.29
C ASN A 195 0.42 18.68 -5.33
N SER A 196 0.53 17.69 -4.47
CA SER A 196 -0.47 17.44 -3.46
C SER A 196 0.11 17.16 -2.10
N LYS A 197 -0.67 17.44 -1.06
CA LYS A 197 -0.33 17.15 0.32
C LYS A 197 -1.57 16.67 1.07
N ILE A 198 -1.46 15.52 1.72
CA ILE A 198 -2.44 15.05 2.71
C ILE A 198 -1.81 15.25 4.09
N TYR A 199 -2.58 15.79 5.02
CA TYR A 199 -2.15 15.95 6.41
C TYR A 199 -3.29 15.63 7.37
N LYS A 200 -2.93 15.23 8.61
CA LYS A 200 -3.87 14.70 9.59
C LYS A 200 -4.66 13.49 9.09
N GLY A 201 -4.10 12.73 8.14
CA GLY A 201 -4.73 11.55 7.58
C GLY A 201 -4.96 10.46 8.63
N LYS A 202 -6.11 9.78 8.55
CA LYS A 202 -6.46 8.62 9.38
C LYS A 202 -7.14 7.58 8.52
N LEU A 203 -6.65 6.35 8.55
CA LEU A 203 -7.28 5.24 7.84
C LEU A 203 -8.43 4.65 8.68
N ASP A 204 -9.56 4.34 8.04
CA ASP A 204 -10.61 3.53 8.66
C ASP A 204 -10.16 2.07 8.71
N SER A 205 -9.57 1.70 9.84
CA SER A 205 -9.03 0.34 10.06
C SER A 205 -10.10 -0.74 9.99
N LYS A 206 -11.35 -0.43 10.38
CA LYS A 206 -12.46 -1.39 10.34
C LYS A 206 -12.90 -1.65 8.90
N TYR A 207 -13.09 -0.59 8.14
CA TYR A 207 -13.45 -0.69 6.72
C TYR A 207 -12.39 -1.44 5.92
N LEU A 208 -11.12 -1.04 6.07
CA LEU A 208 -10.00 -1.68 5.36
C LEU A 208 -9.81 -3.15 5.75
N THR A 209 -9.97 -3.47 7.05
CA THR A 209 -9.93 -4.87 7.51
C THR A 209 -10.97 -5.73 6.81
N GLY A 210 -12.22 -5.24 6.71
CA GLY A 210 -13.31 -5.96 6.07
C GLY A 210 -13.12 -6.07 4.55
N THR A 211 -12.73 -4.97 3.90
CA THR A 211 -12.58 -4.90 2.43
C THR A 211 -11.46 -5.81 1.91
N TYR A 212 -10.34 -5.86 2.62
CA TYR A 212 -9.20 -6.70 2.24
C TYR A 212 -9.22 -8.10 2.86
N GLY A 213 -10.25 -8.43 3.64
CA GLY A 213 -10.41 -9.76 4.24
C GLY A 213 -9.31 -10.12 5.23
N PHE A 214 -8.72 -9.14 5.95
CA PHE A 214 -7.71 -9.44 6.95
C PHE A 214 -8.33 -10.22 8.12
N GLU A 215 -7.69 -11.32 8.53
CA GLU A 215 -8.15 -12.15 9.65
C GLU A 215 -8.08 -11.41 11.01
N SER A 216 -7.22 -10.40 11.10
CA SER A 216 -7.02 -9.57 12.30
C SER A 216 -7.23 -8.09 11.99
N MET A 217 -7.70 -7.34 12.98
CA MET A 217 -7.94 -5.90 12.84
C MET A 217 -6.66 -5.14 12.50
N MET A 218 -6.69 -4.35 11.42
CA MET A 218 -5.64 -3.40 11.09
C MET A 218 -5.46 -2.39 12.24
N PRO A 219 -4.23 -2.10 12.69
CA PRO A 219 -3.98 -1.10 13.73
C PRO A 219 -4.46 0.29 13.29
N ARG A 220 -4.91 1.09 14.26
CA ARG A 220 -5.21 2.51 14.02
C ARG A 220 -4.01 3.19 13.38
N THR A 221 -4.19 3.71 12.15
CA THR A 221 -3.13 4.28 11.34
C THR A 221 -3.39 5.73 11.04
N THR A 222 -2.43 6.58 11.37
CA THR A 222 -2.38 8.00 11.01
C THR A 222 -1.27 8.23 10.01
N TYR A 223 -1.45 9.17 9.07
CA TYR A 223 -0.49 9.41 8.02
C TYR A 223 -0.49 10.84 7.50
N ASP A 224 0.63 11.22 6.92
CA ASP A 224 0.80 12.39 6.06
C ASP A 224 1.41 11.92 4.72
N ALA A 225 1.05 12.58 3.62
CA ALA A 225 1.60 12.26 2.31
C ALA A 225 1.85 13.53 1.50
N VAL A 226 2.95 13.56 0.78
CA VAL A 226 3.28 14.61 -0.18
C VAL A 226 3.58 13.97 -1.52
N THR A 227 2.96 14.49 -2.59
CA THR A 227 3.26 14.04 -3.95
C THR A 227 3.61 15.21 -4.84
N SER A 228 4.48 14.96 -5.82
CA SER A 228 4.79 15.90 -6.88
C SER A 228 4.84 15.14 -8.20
N SER A 229 3.91 15.43 -9.10
CA SER A 229 3.77 14.77 -10.40
C SER A 229 4.08 15.73 -11.52
N LYS A 230 4.97 15.32 -12.42
CA LYS A 230 5.22 15.98 -13.70
C LYS A 230 4.50 15.23 -14.81
N LEU A 231 3.68 15.97 -15.54
CA LEU A 231 2.99 15.46 -16.73
C LEU A 231 3.86 15.76 -17.95
N SER A 232 4.05 14.80 -18.84
CA SER A 232 4.78 14.98 -20.07
C SER A 232 4.26 14.03 -21.14
N LYS A 233 3.41 14.52 -22.03
CA LYS A 233 2.69 13.72 -23.03
C LYS A 233 1.91 12.57 -22.38
N ASP A 234 2.28 11.35 -22.71
CA ASP A 234 1.67 10.12 -22.18
C ASP A 234 2.29 9.61 -20.87
N THR A 235 3.25 10.35 -20.33
CA THR A 235 4.00 9.93 -19.14
C THR A 235 3.71 10.84 -17.95
N VAL A 236 3.43 10.23 -16.80
CA VAL A 236 3.34 10.90 -15.50
C VAL A 236 4.49 10.40 -14.63
N GLU A 237 5.39 11.32 -14.24
CA GLU A 237 6.46 11.04 -13.30
C GLU A 237 6.11 11.62 -11.92
N THR A 238 5.93 10.76 -10.92
CA THR A 238 5.49 11.13 -9.59
C THR A 238 6.55 10.81 -8.54
N LYS A 239 6.81 11.76 -7.65
CA LYS A 239 7.53 11.56 -6.38
C LYS A 239 6.52 11.41 -5.27
N VAL A 240 6.78 10.51 -4.30
CA VAL A 240 5.91 10.29 -3.15
C VAL A 240 6.73 10.25 -1.87
N ASP A 241 6.33 11.02 -0.88
CA ASP A 241 6.78 10.92 0.50
C ASP A 241 5.55 10.62 1.37
N PHE A 242 5.44 9.39 1.85
CA PHE A 242 4.35 8.92 2.70
C PHE A 242 4.90 8.54 4.07
N ASN A 243 4.39 9.17 5.09
CA ASN A 243 4.80 8.95 6.47
C ASN A 243 3.61 8.54 7.33
N SER A 244 3.70 7.40 8.01
CA SER A 244 2.67 6.93 8.92
C SER A 244 3.27 6.35 10.20
N ASN A 245 2.40 6.12 11.19
CA ASN A 245 2.81 5.42 12.42
C ASN A 245 3.03 3.90 12.20
N LEU A 246 2.81 3.38 10.99
CA LEU A 246 2.97 1.98 10.62
C LEU A 246 4.16 1.78 9.68
N VAL A 247 4.21 2.56 8.60
CA VAL A 247 5.21 2.46 7.56
C VAL A 247 5.50 3.83 6.95
N ASN A 248 6.76 4.10 6.61
CA ASN A 248 7.14 5.21 5.74
C ASN A 248 7.52 4.67 4.37
N LEU A 249 7.12 5.38 3.32
CA LEU A 249 7.43 5.05 1.93
C LEU A 249 7.97 6.32 1.24
N ASP A 250 9.15 6.21 0.65
CA ASP A 250 9.80 7.24 -0.17
C ASP A 250 9.97 6.70 -1.59
N VAL A 251 9.38 7.37 -2.57
CA VAL A 251 9.47 7.09 -4.00
C VAL A 251 10.09 8.30 -4.67
N LYS A 252 11.26 8.15 -5.24
CA LYS A 252 11.98 9.24 -5.91
C LYS A 252 11.47 9.50 -7.33
N SER A 253 11.05 8.43 -8.01
CA SER A 253 10.50 8.50 -9.36
C SER A 253 9.60 7.29 -9.62
N ALA A 254 8.31 7.53 -9.78
CA ALA A 254 7.35 6.57 -10.31
C ALA A 254 6.91 7.06 -11.69
N LYS A 255 7.26 6.35 -12.73
CA LYS A 255 6.89 6.66 -14.11
C LYS A 255 5.72 5.78 -14.53
N PHE A 256 4.60 6.43 -14.81
CA PHE A 256 3.39 5.78 -15.31
C PHE A 256 3.10 6.25 -16.72
N ASN A 257 2.96 5.31 -17.64
CA ASN A 257 2.53 5.58 -19.00
C ASN A 257 1.02 5.46 -19.10
N ILE A 258 0.33 6.53 -19.47
CA ILE A 258 -1.14 6.61 -19.52
C ILE A 258 -1.71 5.69 -20.59
N THR A 259 -1.00 5.54 -21.72
CA THR A 259 -1.46 4.77 -22.88
C THR A 259 -1.29 3.27 -22.65
N THR A 260 -0.12 2.83 -22.21
CA THR A 260 0.19 1.41 -21.99
C THR A 260 -0.15 0.92 -20.60
N GLN A 261 -0.47 1.82 -19.66
CA GLN A 261 -0.69 1.54 -18.24
C GLN A 261 0.52 0.90 -17.54
N ALA A 262 1.70 1.02 -18.15
CA ALA A 262 2.94 0.52 -17.56
C ALA A 262 3.41 1.45 -16.42
N LEU A 263 3.87 0.83 -15.34
CA LEU A 263 4.45 1.49 -14.18
C LEU A 263 5.89 1.01 -13.97
N GLU A 264 6.81 1.95 -13.80
CA GLU A 264 8.17 1.69 -13.31
C GLU A 264 8.47 2.64 -12.15
N THR A 265 8.89 2.11 -11.01
CA THR A 265 9.18 2.91 -9.82
C THR A 265 10.30 2.31 -8.99
N ASP A 266 11.14 3.19 -8.40
CA ASP A 266 11.96 2.86 -7.24
C ASP A 266 11.15 3.06 -5.96
N TYR A 267 11.59 2.44 -4.86
CA TYR A 267 11.00 2.70 -3.56
C TYR A 267 12.02 2.49 -2.44
N LYS A 268 11.79 3.20 -1.33
CA LYS A 268 12.40 2.92 -0.04
C LYS A 268 11.30 2.86 1.01
N VAL A 269 11.23 1.73 1.70
CA VAL A 269 10.24 1.49 2.75
C VAL A 269 10.91 1.30 4.10
N LYS A 270 10.30 1.85 5.15
CA LYS A 270 10.69 1.62 6.55
C LYS A 270 9.46 1.20 7.34
N VAL A 271 9.46 -0.03 7.81
CA VAL A 271 8.47 -0.54 8.76
C VAL A 271 9.01 -0.32 10.18
N HIS A 272 8.29 0.44 11.00
CA HIS A 272 8.77 0.84 12.33
C HIS A 272 8.72 -0.29 13.34
N ASN A 273 7.69 -1.12 13.28
CA ASN A 273 7.50 -2.28 14.14
C ASN A 273 6.80 -3.38 13.35
N LEU A 274 7.51 -4.49 13.12
CA LEU A 274 7.00 -5.63 12.35
C LEU A 274 5.77 -6.29 12.99
N ASP A 275 5.67 -6.28 14.33
CA ASP A 275 4.52 -6.85 15.03
C ASP A 275 3.20 -6.15 14.69
N ARG A 276 3.24 -4.87 14.36
CA ARG A 276 2.07 -4.11 13.91
C ARG A 276 1.56 -4.53 12.53
N LEU A 277 2.33 -5.32 11.77
CA LEU A 277 1.91 -5.95 10.52
C LEU A 277 1.28 -7.32 10.71
N PHE A 278 0.96 -7.73 11.96
CA PHE A 278 0.31 -9.00 12.25
C PHE A 278 -0.96 -9.23 11.44
N PHE A 279 -1.74 -8.18 11.19
CA PHE A 279 -2.97 -8.25 10.40
C PHE A 279 -2.74 -8.73 8.95
N VAL A 280 -1.54 -8.52 8.40
CA VAL A 280 -1.14 -9.00 7.05
C VAL A 280 -0.36 -10.31 7.15
N SER A 281 0.63 -10.38 8.05
CA SER A 281 1.55 -11.50 8.12
C SER A 281 0.98 -12.73 8.82
N GLN A 282 -0.10 -12.56 9.61
CA GLN A 282 -0.67 -13.54 10.54
C GLN A 282 0.37 -14.15 11.47
N ARG A 283 1.46 -13.40 11.70
CA ARG A 283 2.59 -13.84 12.50
C ARG A 283 3.16 -12.71 13.31
N HIS A 284 3.36 -12.93 14.60
CA HIS A 284 4.09 -12.02 15.46
C HIS A 284 5.55 -12.00 15.07
N LEU A 285 6.08 -10.81 14.77
CA LEU A 285 7.47 -10.58 14.39
C LEU A 285 8.06 -9.45 15.22
N LYS A 286 9.32 -9.58 15.62
CA LYS A 286 10.00 -8.56 16.40
C LYS A 286 10.96 -7.75 15.55
N GLY A 287 11.04 -6.43 15.83
CA GLY A 287 12.02 -5.54 15.21
C GLY A 287 11.41 -4.61 14.17
N ASN A 288 12.26 -4.11 13.31
CA ASN A 288 11.92 -3.21 12.20
C ASN A 288 12.63 -3.68 10.93
N ILE A 289 12.21 -3.15 9.79
CA ILE A 289 12.88 -3.39 8.50
C ILE A 289 13.00 -2.09 7.72
N ILE A 290 14.13 -1.90 7.06
CA ILE A 290 14.35 -0.88 6.05
C ILE A 290 14.73 -1.63 4.77
N ALA A 291 13.97 -1.41 3.72
CA ALA A 291 14.22 -2.01 2.43
C ALA A 291 14.10 -0.98 1.31
N ASN A 292 14.78 -1.22 0.22
CA ASN A 292 14.63 -0.47 -1.03
C ASN A 292 14.63 -1.43 -2.21
N GLY A 293 14.10 -0.98 -3.33
CA GLY A 293 14.02 -1.80 -4.53
C GLY A 293 13.31 -1.09 -5.66
N GLU A 294 12.86 -1.88 -6.61
CA GLU A 294 12.16 -1.42 -7.80
C GLU A 294 10.90 -2.27 -8.02
N VAL A 295 9.89 -1.65 -8.61
CA VAL A 295 8.68 -2.31 -9.10
C VAL A 295 8.48 -1.95 -10.55
N LYS A 296 8.27 -2.93 -11.40
CA LYS A 296 7.85 -2.75 -12.79
C LYS A 296 6.56 -3.54 -13.00
N LYS A 297 5.56 -2.89 -13.56
CA LYS A 297 4.28 -3.49 -13.91
C LYS A 297 3.90 -3.09 -15.32
N GLY A 298 3.80 -4.08 -16.17
CA GLY A 298 3.23 -4.03 -17.50
C GLY A 298 2.30 -5.22 -17.66
N GLU A 299 2.57 -6.10 -18.62
CA GLU A 299 1.95 -7.42 -18.70
C GLU A 299 2.38 -8.27 -17.49
N ASP A 300 3.67 -8.28 -17.17
CA ASP A 300 4.23 -8.92 -15.99
C ASP A 300 4.43 -7.96 -14.83
N LEU A 301 4.51 -8.52 -13.62
CA LEU A 301 4.91 -7.85 -12.39
C LEU A 301 6.32 -8.29 -11.99
N ASP A 302 7.26 -7.36 -12.02
CA ASP A 302 8.60 -7.53 -11.47
C ASP A 302 8.77 -6.69 -10.21
N PHE A 303 9.22 -7.31 -9.14
CA PHE A 303 9.53 -6.64 -7.88
C PHE A 303 10.91 -7.07 -7.40
N SER A 304 11.70 -6.13 -6.92
CA SER A 304 12.98 -6.39 -6.27
C SER A 304 13.04 -5.74 -4.90
N MET A 305 13.75 -6.37 -3.95
CA MET A 305 13.94 -5.86 -2.60
C MET A 305 15.38 -6.12 -2.12
N TYR A 306 15.96 -5.08 -1.54
CA TYR A 306 17.26 -5.11 -0.88
C TYR A 306 17.09 -4.62 0.56
N SER A 307 17.59 -5.38 1.52
CA SER A 307 17.56 -5.00 2.92
C SER A 307 18.78 -5.51 3.68
N ASN A 308 19.24 -4.71 4.65
CA ASN A 308 20.17 -5.18 5.67
C ASN A 308 19.36 -5.63 6.88
N ILE A 309 19.30 -6.93 7.14
CA ILE A 309 18.50 -7.51 8.22
C ILE A 309 19.35 -8.56 8.96
N ALA A 310 19.16 -8.69 10.27
CA ALA A 310 19.89 -9.64 11.10
C ALA A 310 21.42 -9.58 10.91
N ASP A 311 21.99 -8.36 10.74
CA ASP A 311 23.38 -8.05 10.43
C ASP A 311 23.93 -8.65 9.13
N GLY A 312 23.06 -9.19 8.29
CA GLY A 312 23.38 -9.69 6.98
C GLY A 312 22.66 -8.93 5.87
N LYS A 313 22.66 -9.50 4.65
CA LYS A 313 22.02 -8.92 3.48
C LYS A 313 20.92 -9.85 2.98
N LEU A 314 19.76 -9.26 2.68
CA LEU A 314 18.64 -9.90 1.99
C LEU A 314 18.49 -9.27 0.61
N VAL A 315 18.45 -10.11 -0.41
CA VAL A 315 18.07 -9.74 -1.79
C VAL A 315 16.90 -10.62 -2.17
N ALA A 316 15.75 -10.03 -2.45
CA ALA A 316 14.58 -10.77 -2.90
C ALA A 316 14.09 -10.24 -4.24
N LYS A 317 13.48 -11.12 -5.02
CA LYS A 317 12.86 -10.82 -6.33
C LYS A 317 11.55 -11.58 -6.43
N LEU A 318 10.59 -10.97 -7.07
CA LEU A 318 9.32 -11.58 -7.46
C LEU A 318 9.12 -11.32 -8.95
N HIS A 319 8.80 -12.35 -9.70
CA HIS A 319 8.33 -12.27 -11.07
C HIS A 319 6.97 -12.97 -11.12
N ASN A 320 5.90 -12.20 -11.27
CA ASN A 320 4.52 -12.65 -11.11
C ASN A 320 4.32 -13.39 -9.76
N ASP A 321 4.22 -14.71 -9.78
CA ASP A 321 4.06 -15.54 -8.56
C ASP A 321 5.37 -16.18 -8.10
N ASP A 322 6.45 -16.08 -8.87
CA ASP A 322 7.72 -16.72 -8.58
C ASP A 322 8.62 -15.82 -7.73
N PHE A 323 8.68 -16.13 -6.44
CA PHE A 323 9.50 -15.44 -5.47
C PHE A 323 10.84 -16.16 -5.27
N THR A 324 11.91 -15.39 -5.27
CA THR A 324 13.27 -15.86 -4.91
C THR A 324 13.88 -14.94 -3.89
N ALA A 325 14.64 -15.48 -2.93
CA ALA A 325 15.43 -14.67 -2.02
C ALA A 325 16.80 -15.27 -1.73
N LYS A 326 17.79 -14.40 -1.56
CA LYS A 326 19.16 -14.75 -1.15
C LYS A 326 19.50 -14.06 0.14
N LEU A 327 19.86 -14.86 1.14
CA LEU A 327 20.32 -14.41 2.44
C LEU A 327 21.84 -14.58 2.50
N LYS A 328 22.57 -13.53 2.90
CA LYS A 328 24.03 -13.56 2.98
C LYS A 328 24.51 -13.08 4.34
N GLY A 329 25.21 -13.95 5.07
CA GLY A 329 25.89 -13.63 6.32
C GLY A 329 24.96 -13.19 7.46
N MET A 330 23.72 -13.66 7.47
CA MET A 330 22.78 -13.30 8.56
C MET A 330 23.13 -14.02 9.85
N GLN A 331 23.00 -13.31 10.98
CA GLN A 331 23.15 -13.90 12.30
C GLN A 331 21.88 -14.66 12.70
N THR A 332 22.01 -15.99 12.87
CA THR A 332 20.87 -16.86 13.20
C THR A 332 20.14 -16.46 14.47
N LEU A 333 20.87 -16.01 15.53
CA LEU A 333 20.21 -15.55 16.76
C LEU A 333 19.30 -14.34 16.53
N LYS A 334 19.68 -13.44 15.62
CA LYS A 334 18.84 -12.26 15.27
C LYS A 334 17.65 -12.68 14.44
N VAL A 335 17.82 -13.64 13.52
CA VAL A 335 16.70 -14.20 12.75
C VAL A 335 15.71 -14.89 13.68
N LEU A 336 16.20 -15.74 14.60
CA LEU A 336 15.35 -16.42 15.60
C LEU A 336 14.64 -15.44 16.54
N ASP A 337 15.33 -14.37 16.97
CA ASP A 337 14.72 -13.30 17.79
C ASP A 337 13.59 -12.58 17.05
N MET A 338 13.84 -12.25 15.77
CA MET A 338 12.84 -11.60 14.91
C MET A 338 11.59 -12.49 14.71
N LEU A 339 11.79 -13.80 14.54
CA LEU A 339 10.73 -14.79 14.35
C LEU A 339 10.12 -15.27 15.68
N LEU A 340 10.58 -14.77 16.83
CA LEU A 340 10.16 -15.16 18.18
C LEU A 340 10.40 -16.65 18.48
N TYR A 341 11.43 -17.24 17.85
CA TYR A 341 11.86 -18.60 18.15
C TYR A 341 12.96 -18.67 19.23
N PRO A 342 13.13 -19.82 19.89
CA PRO A 342 14.20 -20.01 20.87
C PRO A 342 15.58 -19.77 20.28
N LYS A 343 16.40 -18.97 20.98
CA LYS A 343 17.75 -18.56 20.53
C LYS A 343 18.78 -19.65 20.89
N ILE A 344 18.68 -20.80 20.27
CA ILE A 344 19.45 -21.99 20.64
C ILE A 344 20.78 -22.15 19.90
N PHE A 345 20.97 -21.43 18.77
CA PHE A 345 22.13 -21.63 17.92
C PHE A 345 22.63 -20.29 17.34
N LYS A 346 23.86 -19.92 17.68
CA LYS A 346 24.54 -18.74 17.16
C LYS A 346 25.40 -19.14 15.98
N SER A 347 25.10 -18.69 14.78
CA SER A 347 25.90 -18.95 13.58
C SER A 347 25.70 -17.83 12.54
N LEU A 348 26.48 -17.87 11.47
CA LEU A 348 26.18 -17.16 10.25
C LEU A 348 25.43 -18.09 9.29
N ILE A 349 24.39 -17.59 8.63
CA ILE A 349 23.64 -18.33 7.62
C ILE A 349 23.72 -17.64 6.27
N ASN A 350 23.99 -18.43 5.23
CA ASN A 350 23.74 -18.06 3.84
C ASN A 350 22.67 -19.02 3.33
N ALA A 351 21.65 -18.50 2.63
CA ALA A 351 20.58 -19.34 2.12
C ALA A 351 19.99 -18.82 0.83
N ASP A 352 19.47 -19.74 0.03
CA ASP A 352 18.61 -19.47 -1.12
C ASP A 352 17.18 -19.94 -0.79
N VAL A 353 16.21 -19.13 -1.18
CA VAL A 353 14.77 -19.41 -1.04
C VAL A 353 14.14 -19.32 -2.41
N VAL A 354 13.33 -20.31 -2.75
CA VAL A 354 12.45 -20.30 -3.92
C VAL A 354 11.05 -20.60 -3.45
N TYR A 355 10.07 -19.78 -3.85
CA TYR A 355 8.70 -19.94 -3.42
C TYR A 355 7.72 -19.45 -4.49
N ASN A 356 6.72 -20.26 -4.82
CA ASN A 356 5.65 -19.84 -5.71
C ASN A 356 4.42 -19.44 -4.86
N LEU A 357 3.97 -18.19 -5.03
CA LEU A 357 2.88 -17.59 -4.23
C LEU A 357 1.52 -18.24 -4.52
N ALA A 358 1.22 -18.54 -5.80
CA ALA A 358 -0.05 -19.13 -6.21
C ALA A 358 -0.18 -20.57 -5.70
N GLU A 359 0.90 -21.38 -5.77
CA GLU A 359 0.90 -22.75 -5.28
C GLU A 359 1.10 -22.84 -3.75
N ALA A 360 1.61 -21.78 -3.13
CA ALA A 360 2.05 -21.74 -1.73
C ALA A 360 3.09 -22.83 -1.41
N LYS A 361 4.04 -23.06 -2.34
CA LYS A 361 5.08 -24.08 -2.21
C LYS A 361 6.45 -23.46 -2.45
N GLY A 362 7.46 -24.05 -1.81
CA GLY A 362 8.83 -23.58 -1.98
C GLY A 362 9.90 -24.44 -1.36
N THR A 363 11.15 -24.00 -1.50
CA THR A 363 12.33 -24.61 -0.89
C THR A 363 13.17 -23.55 -0.17
N PHE A 364 13.89 -24.00 0.81
CA PHE A 364 14.91 -23.25 1.54
C PHE A 364 16.16 -24.11 1.60
N ASP A 365 17.28 -23.61 1.10
CA ASP A 365 18.57 -24.27 1.06
C ASP A 365 19.62 -23.36 1.70
N GLY A 366 20.11 -23.75 2.89
CA GLY A 366 20.96 -22.93 3.72
C GLY A 366 22.24 -23.60 4.18
N LYS A 367 23.30 -22.79 4.32
CA LYS A 367 24.59 -23.19 4.89
C LYS A 367 24.85 -22.40 6.15
N LEU A 368 25.15 -23.12 7.22
CA LEU A 368 25.47 -22.60 8.55
C LEU A 368 26.97 -22.70 8.79
N SER A 369 27.56 -21.64 9.30
CA SER A 369 29.01 -21.58 9.60
C SER A 369 29.28 -20.91 10.95
N GLN A 370 30.41 -21.22 11.57
CA GLN A 370 30.85 -20.68 12.86
C GLN A 370 29.81 -20.89 13.97
N GLY A 371 29.09 -22.02 13.93
CA GLY A 371 27.97 -22.32 14.79
C GLY A 371 28.36 -22.68 16.21
N LYS A 372 27.72 -22.08 17.21
CA LYS A 372 27.83 -22.46 18.63
C LYS A 372 26.44 -22.54 19.24
N PHE A 373 26.20 -23.59 19.97
CA PHE A 373 24.94 -23.70 20.73
C PHE A 373 24.95 -22.82 21.96
N THR A 374 23.83 -22.21 22.23
CA THR A 374 23.50 -21.61 23.52
C THR A 374 22.92 -22.67 24.43
N LYS A 375 22.78 -22.38 25.72
CA LYS A 375 22.24 -23.33 26.70
C LYS A 375 20.84 -23.76 26.26
N ASN A 376 20.66 -25.12 26.19
CA ASN A 376 19.39 -25.73 25.82
C ASN A 376 19.29 -27.16 26.39
N GLN A 377 18.05 -27.63 26.59
CA GLN A 377 17.76 -28.90 27.23
C GLN A 377 18.36 -30.08 26.51
N VAL A 378 18.34 -30.08 25.16
CA VAL A 378 18.84 -31.21 24.35
C VAL A 378 20.33 -31.45 24.59
N LEU A 379 21.16 -30.40 24.58
CA LEU A 379 22.59 -30.53 24.82
C LEU A 379 22.96 -30.74 26.31
N ASP A 380 22.16 -30.20 27.21
CA ASP A 380 22.33 -30.49 28.65
C ASP A 380 22.12 -31.96 28.91
N LEU A 381 21.11 -32.60 28.33
CA LEU A 381 20.86 -34.05 28.39
C LEU A 381 21.98 -34.82 27.67
N ALA A 382 22.41 -34.42 26.47
CA ALA A 382 23.53 -35.04 25.77
C ALA A 382 24.83 -35.00 26.64
N LYS A 383 25.10 -33.88 27.32
CA LYS A 383 26.21 -33.75 28.24
C LYS A 383 26.09 -34.71 29.43
N GLN A 384 24.89 -34.87 29.98
CA GLN A 384 24.63 -35.78 31.10
C GLN A 384 24.86 -37.24 30.70
N TYR A 385 24.37 -37.68 29.54
CA TYR A 385 24.43 -39.06 29.09
C TYR A 385 25.79 -39.43 28.44
N ALA A 386 26.40 -38.54 27.65
CA ALA A 386 27.64 -38.84 26.94
C ALA A 386 28.89 -38.25 27.61
N SER A 387 28.75 -37.45 28.70
CA SER A 387 29.85 -36.72 29.33
C SER A 387 30.64 -35.80 28.40
N VAL A 388 30.03 -35.36 27.29
CA VAL A 388 30.63 -34.51 26.27
C VAL A 388 30.03 -33.11 26.30
N ASN A 389 30.88 -32.10 26.41
CA ASN A 389 30.42 -30.68 26.41
C ASN A 389 30.44 -30.09 25.00
N MET A 390 29.37 -30.31 24.25
CA MET A 390 29.20 -29.81 22.89
C MET A 390 29.09 -28.28 22.79
N TYR A 391 28.86 -27.56 23.89
CA TYR A 391 28.85 -26.07 23.91
C TYR A 391 30.23 -25.44 23.59
N LYS A 392 31.33 -26.20 23.76
CA LYS A 392 32.69 -25.76 23.44
C LYS A 392 33.07 -26.01 21.98
N GLU A 393 32.23 -26.70 21.23
CA GLU A 393 32.49 -27.07 19.84
C GLU A 393 31.93 -26.02 18.88
N THR A 394 32.57 -25.93 17.71
CA THR A 394 32.09 -25.08 16.61
C THR A 394 31.55 -25.97 15.51
N PHE A 395 30.31 -25.70 15.10
CA PHE A 395 29.57 -26.48 14.11
C PHE A 395 29.44 -25.71 12.80
N SER A 396 29.43 -26.45 11.70
CA SER A 396 29.04 -25.97 10.38
C SER A 396 28.24 -27.07 9.68
N GLY A 397 27.42 -26.70 8.72
CA GLY A 397 26.62 -27.68 7.99
C GLY A 397 25.49 -27.09 7.20
N ASP A 398 24.57 -27.94 6.79
CA ASP A 398 23.49 -27.61 5.87
C ASP A 398 22.13 -27.69 6.59
N VAL A 399 21.23 -26.81 6.19
CA VAL A 399 19.81 -26.82 6.57
C VAL A 399 18.97 -26.69 5.30
N ASN A 400 18.06 -27.64 5.09
CA ASN A 400 17.21 -27.65 3.92
C ASN A 400 15.76 -27.79 4.36
N ALA A 401 14.84 -27.15 3.65
CA ALA A 401 13.42 -27.30 3.93
C ALA A 401 12.57 -27.29 2.66
N LYS A 402 11.49 -28.05 2.68
CA LYS A 402 10.40 -28.01 1.70
C LYS A 402 9.18 -27.37 2.36
N ILE A 403 8.62 -26.37 1.73
CA ILE A 403 7.48 -25.60 2.21
C ILE A 403 6.27 -25.99 1.37
N ASN A 404 5.16 -26.30 2.04
CA ASN A 404 3.88 -26.55 1.41
C ASN A 404 2.78 -25.99 2.31
N LYS A 405 2.33 -24.77 1.96
CA LYS A 405 1.42 -23.97 2.79
C LYS A 405 1.98 -23.80 4.20
N GLU A 406 1.21 -24.15 5.21
CA GLU A 406 1.60 -24.09 6.62
C GLU A 406 2.56 -25.19 7.07
N LYS A 407 2.79 -26.22 6.26
CA LYS A 407 3.65 -27.36 6.59
C LYS A 407 5.05 -27.18 6.02
N ILE A 408 6.05 -27.31 6.86
CA ILE A 408 7.47 -27.27 6.50
C ILE A 408 8.12 -28.58 6.90
N ILE A 409 8.76 -29.26 5.95
CA ILE A 409 9.56 -30.45 6.21
C ILE A 409 11.03 -30.04 6.09
N ALA A 410 11.74 -30.06 7.20
CA ALA A 410 13.13 -29.62 7.27
C ALA A 410 14.10 -30.74 7.62
N SER A 411 15.33 -30.59 7.17
CA SER A 411 16.48 -31.42 7.55
C SER A 411 17.65 -30.54 7.96
N LEU A 412 18.48 -31.02 8.87
CA LEU A 412 19.65 -30.35 9.39
C LEU A 412 20.80 -31.37 9.48
N ASP A 413 21.99 -31.03 9.00
CA ASP A 413 23.22 -31.79 9.16
C ASP A 413 24.32 -30.85 9.66
N LEU A 414 24.60 -30.90 10.95
CA LEU A 414 25.65 -30.10 11.61
C LEU A 414 26.80 -30.99 12.03
N LYS A 415 28.01 -30.57 11.72
CA LYS A 415 29.26 -31.26 12.08
C LYS A 415 30.25 -30.32 12.77
N SER A 416 30.91 -30.85 13.77
CA SER A 416 32.11 -30.30 14.39
C SER A 416 33.29 -31.24 14.21
N ASN A 417 34.41 -30.96 14.83
CA ASN A 417 35.56 -31.87 14.79
C ASN A 417 35.33 -33.21 15.51
N ARG A 418 34.38 -33.27 16.45
CA ARG A 418 34.15 -34.46 17.30
C ARG A 418 32.71 -34.96 17.30
N SER A 419 31.77 -34.08 16.97
CA SER A 419 30.36 -34.36 17.15
C SER A 419 29.56 -34.03 15.89
N SER A 420 28.39 -34.66 15.74
CA SER A 420 27.42 -34.33 14.70
C SER A 420 26.01 -34.28 15.25
N ILE A 421 25.15 -33.52 14.62
CA ILE A 421 23.73 -33.42 14.92
C ILE A 421 22.99 -33.45 13.58
N VAL A 422 22.17 -34.48 13.41
CA VAL A 422 21.43 -34.71 12.18
C VAL A 422 19.96 -34.82 12.47
N THR A 423 19.12 -34.11 11.74
CA THR A 423 17.67 -34.33 11.71
C THR A 423 17.23 -34.68 10.30
N LYS A 424 16.25 -35.56 10.19
CA LYS A 424 15.58 -35.89 8.93
C LYS A 424 14.07 -35.73 9.14
N ASN A 425 13.39 -35.13 8.13
CA ASN A 425 11.93 -34.98 8.14
C ASN A 425 11.36 -34.28 9.38
N THR A 426 12.05 -33.27 9.92
CA THR A 426 11.48 -32.40 10.95
C THR A 426 10.26 -31.73 10.40
N LEU A 427 9.08 -32.05 10.96
CA LEU A 427 7.81 -31.43 10.56
C LEU A 427 7.54 -30.21 11.44
N LEU A 428 7.43 -29.05 10.81
CA LEU A 428 6.97 -27.80 11.42
C LEU A 428 5.61 -27.44 10.84
N ASN A 429 4.68 -27.06 11.71
CA ASN A 429 3.42 -26.45 11.30
C ASN A 429 3.40 -25.01 11.79
N THR A 430 3.41 -24.05 10.86
CA THR A 430 3.50 -22.62 11.17
C THR A 430 2.19 -22.03 11.70
N LYS A 431 1.04 -22.65 11.38
CA LYS A 431 -0.28 -22.23 11.86
C LYS A 431 -0.53 -22.67 13.31
N SER A 432 -0.23 -23.92 13.63
CA SER A 432 -0.36 -24.44 14.99
C SER A 432 0.87 -24.23 15.87
N ASN A 433 1.96 -23.68 15.31
CA ASN A 433 3.25 -23.48 15.97
C ASN A 433 3.81 -24.76 16.61
N THR A 434 3.72 -25.90 15.91
CA THR A 434 4.13 -27.20 16.43
C THR A 434 5.31 -27.78 15.68
N ILE A 435 6.12 -28.56 16.41
CA ILE A 435 7.27 -29.32 15.89
C ILE A 435 7.10 -30.81 16.17
N ASN A 436 7.56 -31.63 15.20
CA ASN A 436 7.82 -33.06 15.41
C ASN A 436 9.15 -33.39 14.72
N SER A 437 10.15 -33.80 15.48
CA SER A 437 11.51 -34.01 14.97
C SER A 437 12.20 -35.17 15.69
N GLU A 438 12.92 -35.99 14.93
CA GLU A 438 13.88 -36.95 15.43
C GLU A 438 15.29 -36.43 15.16
N ILE A 439 16.08 -36.33 16.21
CA ILE A 439 17.44 -35.80 16.18
C ILE A 439 18.42 -36.92 16.55
N ALA A 440 19.31 -37.24 15.63
CA ALA A 440 20.44 -38.13 15.89
C ALA A 440 21.67 -37.26 16.27
N ILE A 441 22.15 -37.44 17.48
CA ILE A 441 23.36 -36.77 17.97
C ILE A 441 24.46 -37.82 18.07
N ASN A 442 25.63 -37.55 17.52
CA ASN A 442 26.84 -38.29 17.82
C ASN A 442 27.77 -37.37 18.65
N ALA A 443 27.85 -37.62 19.92
CA ALA A 443 28.67 -36.85 20.85
C ALA A 443 30.02 -37.54 21.06
N ASN A 444 31.05 -37.19 20.27
CA ASN A 444 32.39 -37.81 20.33
C ASN A 444 32.35 -39.35 20.28
N GLY A 445 31.61 -39.91 19.30
CA GLY A 445 31.42 -41.33 19.11
C GLY A 445 30.33 -41.97 19.97
N ASN A 446 29.60 -41.21 20.79
CA ASN A 446 28.46 -41.67 21.57
C ASN A 446 27.15 -41.27 20.90
N PRO A 447 26.37 -42.23 20.38
CA PRO A 447 25.08 -41.98 19.75
C PRO A 447 23.99 -41.70 20.78
N ILE A 448 23.16 -40.70 20.54
CA ILE A 448 22.01 -40.29 21.35
C ILE A 448 20.86 -39.92 20.41
N GLY A 449 19.73 -40.61 20.56
CA GLY A 449 18.49 -40.23 19.90
C GLY A 449 17.68 -39.23 20.75
N VAL A 450 17.13 -38.20 20.12
CA VAL A 450 16.25 -37.26 20.79
C VAL A 450 15.00 -37.03 19.95
N LYS A 451 13.82 -37.11 20.57
CA LYS A 451 12.54 -36.76 19.95
C LYS A 451 12.05 -35.44 20.50
N LEU A 452 11.66 -34.53 19.61
CA LEU A 452 11.00 -33.29 19.95
C LEU A 452 9.55 -33.33 19.45
N SER A 453 8.60 -32.91 20.28
CA SER A 453 7.20 -32.82 19.88
C SER A 453 6.47 -31.70 20.60
N GLY A 454 5.36 -31.21 20.00
CA GLY A 454 4.51 -30.19 20.61
C GLY A 454 4.88 -28.75 20.21
N ASP A 455 4.70 -27.79 21.10
CA ASP A 455 4.95 -26.34 20.81
C ASP A 455 6.43 -26.05 20.55
N VAL A 456 6.72 -25.29 19.50
CA VAL A 456 8.10 -24.97 19.07
C VAL A 456 8.89 -24.22 20.17
N ASN A 457 8.22 -23.40 20.98
CA ASN A 457 8.87 -22.62 22.03
C ASN A 457 9.09 -23.42 23.33
N LYS A 458 8.31 -24.48 23.54
CA LYS A 458 8.38 -25.37 24.71
C LYS A 458 8.16 -26.84 24.29
N PRO A 459 9.03 -27.39 23.42
CA PRO A 459 8.85 -28.75 22.96
C PRO A 459 9.03 -29.77 24.10
N LYS A 460 8.24 -30.85 24.03
CA LYS A 460 8.51 -32.06 24.84
C LYS A 460 9.76 -32.71 24.27
N VAL A 461 10.72 -33.00 25.14
CA VAL A 461 11.99 -33.62 24.79
C VAL A 461 12.02 -35.04 25.39
N GLU A 462 12.16 -36.05 24.54
CA GLU A 462 12.33 -37.46 24.93
C GLU A 462 13.69 -37.93 24.42
N ILE A 463 14.42 -38.69 25.25
CA ILE A 463 15.72 -39.24 24.90
C ILE A 463 15.60 -40.76 24.71
N ASP A 464 16.17 -41.21 23.60
CA ASP A 464 16.46 -42.61 23.37
C ASP A 464 17.98 -42.83 23.54
N ALA A 465 18.35 -43.37 24.69
CA ALA A 465 19.75 -43.70 25.02
C ALA A 465 20.00 -45.20 25.03
N GLU A 466 19.13 -46.01 24.42
CA GLU A 466 19.21 -47.46 24.47
C GLU A 466 20.55 -47.97 23.89
N GLU A 467 21.05 -47.44 22.80
CA GLU A 467 22.34 -47.80 22.22
C GLU A 467 23.52 -47.39 23.10
N LEU A 468 23.41 -46.28 23.82
CA LEU A 468 24.44 -45.85 24.79
C LEU A 468 24.52 -46.80 25.97
N ILE A 469 23.37 -47.18 26.52
CA ILE A 469 23.27 -48.13 27.63
C ILE A 469 23.85 -49.48 27.21
N LYS A 470 23.50 -49.99 26.02
CA LYS A 470 24.10 -51.22 25.46
C LYS A 470 25.60 -51.14 25.34
N LYS A 471 26.15 -50.01 24.85
CA LYS A 471 27.59 -49.79 24.71
C LYS A 471 28.33 -49.72 26.04
N GLU A 472 27.74 -49.07 27.02
CA GLU A 472 28.28 -49.00 28.39
C GLU A 472 28.23 -50.36 29.10
N ALA A 473 27.14 -51.09 28.95
CA ALA A 473 27.01 -52.47 29.46
C ALA A 473 28.07 -53.38 28.81
N THR A 474 28.26 -53.28 27.47
CA THR A 474 29.28 -54.09 26.75
C THR A 474 30.69 -53.72 27.21
N LYS A 475 31.00 -52.43 27.43
CA LYS A 475 32.31 -52.01 27.98
C LYS A 475 32.53 -52.51 29.40
N ALA A 476 31.51 -52.47 30.26
CA ALA A 476 31.57 -52.98 31.63
C ALA A 476 31.83 -54.48 31.63
N ILE A 477 31.10 -55.24 30.80
CA ILE A 477 31.29 -56.69 30.62
C ILE A 477 32.72 -56.99 30.11
N THR A 478 33.19 -56.26 29.07
CA THR A 478 34.54 -56.45 28.48
C THR A 478 35.62 -56.14 29.54
N LYS A 479 35.41 -55.10 30.37
CA LYS A 479 36.33 -54.75 31.47
C LYS A 479 36.37 -55.78 32.59
N GLU A 480 35.23 -56.34 32.94
CA GLU A 480 35.12 -57.41 33.92
C GLU A 480 35.72 -58.73 33.38
N VAL A 481 35.43 -59.09 32.14
CA VAL A 481 36.04 -60.22 31.44
C VAL A 481 37.55 -60.06 31.34
N GLY A 482 38.03 -58.82 30.95
CA GLY A 482 39.44 -58.49 30.89
C GLY A 482 40.16 -58.59 32.27
N LYS A 483 39.49 -58.24 33.35
CA LYS A 483 39.99 -58.45 34.74
C LYS A 483 40.04 -59.94 35.11
N PHE A 484 39.01 -60.65 34.71
CA PHE A 484 38.95 -62.09 34.93
C PHE A 484 40.13 -62.82 34.22
N PHE A 485 40.43 -62.49 32.97
CA PHE A 485 41.58 -63.06 32.28
C PHE A 485 42.98 -62.60 32.81
N LYS A 486 43.09 -61.36 33.33
CA LYS A 486 44.31 -60.93 34.03
C LYS A 486 44.59 -61.55 35.38
N GLY A 487 43.60 -62.13 35.95
CA GLY A 487 43.77 -62.88 37.23
C GLY A 487 44.03 -64.37 37.06
N LEU A 488 44.02 -64.89 35.85
CA LEU A 488 44.25 -66.28 35.50
C LEU A 488 45.63 -66.57 34.93
N PHE A 489 46.47 -65.56 34.75
CA PHE A 489 47.90 -65.66 34.34
C PHE A 489 48.72 -64.72 35.30
#